data_804e54d8c86c4017f5ff40e7870ba17f
#
_entry.id   804e54d8c86c4017f5ff40e7870ba17f
#
_cell.length_a   1.000
_cell.length_b   1.000
_cell.length_c   1.000
_cell.angle_alpha   90.00
_cell.angle_beta   90.00
_cell.angle_gamma   90.00
#
_symmetry.space_group_name_H-M   'P 1'
#
loop_
_entity.id
_entity.type
_entity.pdbx_description
1 polymer ?
#
loop_
_entity_poly.entity_id
_entity_poly.type
_entity_poly.pdbx_seq_one_letter_code
_entity_poly.pdbx_strand_id
1 'polypeptide(L)'
;YQKHFIFSHNGQQTALPWVVDSNSILVGEHGLKANHGHSAYGPVSDKKIKLEARRLDLCLSSLDANGYIVERSFPKENNGYPRGYFLVTKSGDWVFRVVGGKHRVATLVWLGWENIPVCCEPNFPKCIFEAEIKNWPGVVSGEYTEEDAKLIFDSYFRDASVKLW
;
A
#
# COMPACT_ATOMS: atom_id res chain seq x y z
N TYR A 1 -15.02 7.66 5.26
CA TYR A 1 -13.63 7.21 5.41
C TYR A 1 -13.18 7.46 6.83
N GLN A 2 -13.28 6.49 7.72
CA GLN A 2 -12.61 6.56 9.01
C GLN A 2 -11.12 6.32 8.76
N LYS A 3 -10.33 7.39 8.95
CA LYS A 3 -8.88 7.28 8.94
C LYS A 3 -8.47 6.58 10.24
N HIS A 4 -8.15 5.32 10.18
CA HIS A 4 -7.47 4.67 11.28
C HIS A 4 -6.02 5.14 11.30
N PHE A 5 -5.77 6.21 12.06
CA PHE A 5 -4.42 6.62 12.41
C PHE A 5 -3.99 5.77 13.60
N ILE A 6 -3.00 4.93 13.37
CA ILE A 6 -2.38 4.20 14.45
C ILE A 6 -1.22 5.07 14.92
N PHE A 7 -1.42 5.71 16.05
CA PHE A 7 -0.35 6.41 16.74
C PHE A 7 0.29 5.44 17.72
N SER A 8 1.62 5.35 17.74
CA SER A 8 2.31 4.77 18.87
C SER A 8 2.05 5.59 20.15
N HIS A 9 2.20 5.00 21.30
CA HIS A 9 2.05 5.67 22.59
C HIS A 9 2.88 6.94 22.73
N ASN A 10 3.91 7.12 21.92
CA ASN A 10 4.83 8.26 21.93
C ASN A 10 4.60 9.24 20.77
N GLY A 11 3.48 9.16 20.05
CA GLY A 11 3.19 10.04 18.91
C GLY A 11 4.08 9.82 17.67
N GLN A 12 4.95 8.82 17.71
CA GLN A 12 5.70 8.38 16.54
C GLN A 12 4.84 7.43 15.72
N GLN A 13 4.83 7.62 14.43
CA GLN A 13 4.17 6.69 13.52
C GLN A 13 5.03 5.46 13.39
N THR A 14 4.43 4.32 13.62
CA THR A 14 5.10 3.04 13.50
C THR A 14 4.87 2.44 12.12
N ALA A 15 5.82 1.64 11.67
CA ALA A 15 5.67 0.80 10.50
C ALA A 15 4.47 -0.17 10.70
N LEU A 16 4.03 -0.82 9.64
CA LEU A 16 3.06 -1.90 9.79
C LEU A 16 3.66 -3.02 10.65
N PRO A 17 2.84 -3.73 11.44
CA PRO A 17 3.34 -4.72 12.40
C PRO A 17 4.26 -5.79 11.80
N TRP A 18 4.11 -6.10 10.52
CA TRP A 18 4.88 -7.11 9.80
C TRP A 18 6.04 -6.55 8.97
N VAL A 19 6.33 -5.26 9.09
CA VAL A 19 7.42 -4.59 8.36
C VAL A 19 8.58 -4.33 9.32
N VAL A 20 9.79 -4.73 8.93
CA VAL A 20 10.99 -4.27 9.60
C VAL A 20 11.21 -2.82 9.20
N ASP A 21 11.09 -1.90 10.13
CA ASP A 21 11.44 -0.52 9.87
C ASP A 21 12.95 -0.36 9.99
N SER A 22 13.61 -0.32 8.86
CA SER A 22 15.05 -0.08 8.80
C SER A 22 15.41 1.39 8.75
N ASN A 23 14.43 2.27 8.56
CA ASN A 23 14.67 3.72 8.45
C ASN A 23 13.51 4.48 9.06
N SER A 24 13.84 5.47 9.89
CA SER A 24 12.91 6.40 10.48
C SER A 24 11.84 6.84 9.49
N ILE A 25 10.60 6.43 9.75
CA ILE A 25 9.46 6.93 9.00
C ILE A 25 9.38 8.41 9.28
N LEU A 26 9.76 9.21 8.29
CA LEU A 26 9.66 10.63 8.40
C LEU A 26 8.17 11.00 8.39
N VAL A 27 7.72 11.61 9.46
CA VAL A 27 6.34 12.10 9.60
C VAL A 27 6.16 13.32 8.72
N GLY A 28 5.08 13.36 7.93
CA GLY A 28 4.71 14.53 7.14
C GLY A 28 4.97 14.39 5.64
N GLU A 29 4.85 15.52 4.94
CA GLU A 29 5.19 15.60 3.52
C GLU A 29 6.69 15.58 3.36
N HIS A 30 7.21 14.53 2.73
CA HIS A 30 8.62 14.49 2.41
C HIS A 30 8.94 15.45 1.30
N GLY A 31 9.60 16.51 1.70
CA GLY A 31 10.18 17.49 0.82
C GLY A 31 9.15 18.37 0.11
N LEU A 32 9.56 19.56 -0.14
CA LEU A 32 8.90 20.51 -1.04
C LEU A 32 8.97 20.06 -2.51
N LYS A 33 9.65 18.96 -2.80
CA LYS A 33 9.71 18.39 -4.14
C LYS A 33 8.39 17.71 -4.42
N ALA A 34 7.57 18.38 -5.19
CA ALA A 34 6.27 17.93 -5.65
C ALA A 34 6.25 16.50 -6.22
N ASN A 35 7.41 15.93 -6.53
CA ASN A 35 7.55 14.63 -7.16
C ASN A 35 7.64 13.46 -6.18
N HIS A 36 7.91 13.69 -4.90
CA HIS A 36 8.23 12.63 -3.96
C HIS A 36 7.37 12.60 -2.72
N GLY A 37 6.59 13.63 -2.48
CA GLY A 37 5.90 13.69 -1.25
C GLY A 37 4.64 12.84 -1.28
N HIS A 38 4.64 11.64 -0.83
CA HIS A 38 3.47 11.09 -0.20
C HIS A 38 3.87 10.82 1.25
N SER A 39 3.10 11.36 2.14
CA SER A 39 3.10 10.84 3.48
C SER A 39 2.23 9.58 3.45
N ALA A 40 2.77 8.46 3.84
CA ALA A 40 1.95 7.27 4.04
C ALA A 40 0.97 7.50 5.19
N TYR A 41 1.25 8.49 6.03
CA TYR A 41 0.57 8.74 7.29
C TYR A 41 0.48 10.24 7.56
N GLY A 42 -0.64 10.69 8.03
CA GLY A 42 -0.83 12.07 8.50
C GLY A 42 -1.43 13.02 7.48
N PRO A 43 -1.70 14.26 7.93
CA PRO A 43 -2.29 15.28 7.07
C PRO A 43 -1.30 15.68 5.98
N VAL A 44 -1.81 15.90 4.78
CA VAL A 44 -1.07 16.43 3.65
C VAL A 44 -1.60 17.81 3.27
N SER A 45 -0.75 18.65 2.69
CA SER A 45 -1.16 19.99 2.26
C SER A 45 -2.12 19.93 1.07
N ASP A 46 -2.90 21.00 0.88
CA ASP A 46 -3.76 21.18 -0.28
C ASP A 46 -2.97 21.10 -1.59
N LYS A 47 -1.73 21.61 -1.59
CA LYS A 47 -0.84 21.51 -2.74
C LYS A 47 -0.55 20.05 -3.10
N LYS A 48 -0.29 19.23 -2.08
CA LYS A 48 -0.05 17.80 -2.27
C LYS A 48 -1.31 17.07 -2.75
N ILE A 49 -2.46 17.39 -2.16
CA ILE A 49 -3.76 16.84 -2.59
C ILE A 49 -4.01 17.13 -4.07
N LYS A 50 -3.86 18.39 -4.47
CA LYS A 50 -4.03 18.82 -5.88
C LYS A 50 -3.06 18.12 -6.83
N LEU A 51 -1.81 17.92 -6.40
CA LEU A 51 -0.81 17.19 -7.18
C LEU A 51 -1.22 15.73 -7.39
N GLU A 52 -1.61 15.04 -6.32
CA GLU A 52 -1.99 13.63 -6.41
C GLU A 52 -3.29 13.45 -7.20
N ALA A 53 -4.27 14.34 -7.07
CA ALA A 53 -5.47 14.36 -7.88
C ALA A 53 -5.13 14.50 -9.37
N ARG A 54 -4.28 15.47 -9.73
CA ARG A 54 -3.82 15.64 -11.13
C ARG A 54 -3.09 14.40 -11.67
N ARG A 55 -2.27 13.76 -10.84
CA ARG A 55 -1.58 12.50 -11.23
C ARG A 55 -2.56 11.38 -11.50
N LEU A 56 -3.63 11.31 -10.70
CA LEU A 56 -4.70 10.34 -10.89
C LEU A 56 -5.44 10.61 -12.21
N ASP A 57 -5.81 11.87 -12.49
CA ASP A 57 -6.48 12.28 -13.73
C ASP A 57 -5.63 11.95 -14.97
N LEU A 58 -4.33 12.25 -14.91
CA LEU A 58 -3.41 11.90 -16.00
C LEU A 58 -3.30 10.38 -16.20
N CYS A 59 -3.28 9.64 -15.11
CA CYS A 59 -3.26 8.17 -15.17
C CYS A 59 -4.55 7.64 -15.80
N LEU A 60 -5.70 8.17 -15.40
CA LEU A 60 -7.01 7.82 -15.95
C LEU A 60 -7.07 8.10 -17.46
N SER A 61 -6.74 9.34 -17.86
CA SER A 61 -6.76 9.74 -19.27
C SER A 61 -5.83 8.89 -20.13
N SER A 62 -4.66 8.54 -19.60
CA SER A 62 -3.69 7.69 -20.32
C SER A 62 -4.17 6.26 -20.47
N LEU A 63 -4.75 5.67 -19.41
CA LEU A 63 -5.24 4.29 -19.45
C LEU A 63 -6.52 4.15 -20.29
N ASP A 64 -7.39 5.16 -20.24
CA ASP A 64 -8.60 5.21 -21.06
C ASP A 64 -8.27 5.29 -22.54
N ALA A 65 -7.32 6.15 -22.92
CA ALA A 65 -6.93 6.36 -24.31
C ALA A 65 -6.09 5.23 -24.90
N ASN A 66 -5.18 4.63 -24.12
CA ASN A 66 -4.15 3.71 -24.61
C ASN A 66 -4.32 2.28 -24.13
N GLY A 67 -5.25 2.03 -23.21
CA GLY A 67 -5.35 0.78 -22.51
C GLY A 67 -4.20 0.57 -21.51
N TYR A 68 -4.25 -0.55 -20.80
CA TYR A 68 -3.19 -0.95 -19.88
C TYR A 68 -2.14 -1.80 -20.62
N ILE A 69 -1.11 -1.13 -21.08
CA ILE A 69 0.02 -1.78 -21.72
C ILE A 69 1.05 -2.11 -20.66
N VAL A 70 1.06 -3.35 -20.23
CA VAL A 70 2.10 -3.87 -19.35
C VAL A 70 3.28 -4.24 -20.20
N GLU A 71 4.36 -3.43 -20.19
CA GLU A 71 5.18 -3.64 -21.16
C GLU A 71 6.63 -3.44 -21.14
N ARG A 72 7.18 -3.99 -21.90
CA ARG A 72 8.43 -4.06 -22.69
C ARG A 72 9.27 -2.78 -22.71
N SER A 73 8.68 -1.61 -22.47
CA SER A 73 9.31 -0.30 -22.57
C SER A 73 9.78 0.31 -21.25
N PHE A 74 9.46 -0.28 -20.11
CA PHE A 74 9.95 0.23 -18.82
C PHE A 74 11.30 -0.38 -18.48
N PRO A 75 12.23 0.42 -17.91
CA PRO A 75 13.50 -0.12 -17.43
C PRO A 75 13.27 -1.31 -16.50
N LYS A 76 14.15 -2.27 -16.52
CA LYS A 76 14.03 -3.58 -15.84
C LYS A 76 13.59 -3.53 -14.37
N GLU A 77 13.76 -2.39 -13.71
CA GLU A 77 13.43 -2.17 -12.30
C GLU A 77 11.96 -1.82 -12.05
N ASN A 78 11.21 -1.43 -13.08
CA ASN A 78 9.80 -1.03 -12.99
C ASN A 78 9.00 -1.58 -14.16
N ASN A 79 8.68 -2.84 -14.11
CA ASN A 79 7.95 -3.56 -15.17
C ASN A 79 6.53 -3.04 -15.46
N GLY A 80 6.15 -1.86 -14.98
CA GLY A 80 4.81 -1.30 -15.18
C GLY A 80 3.72 -1.96 -14.35
N TYR A 81 3.98 -3.09 -13.71
CA TYR A 81 3.01 -3.77 -12.85
C TYR A 81 2.82 -3.04 -11.52
N PRO A 82 1.61 -2.99 -10.97
CA PRO A 82 1.43 -2.72 -9.56
C PRO A 82 2.19 -3.74 -8.72
N ARG A 83 2.83 -3.28 -7.66
CA ARG A 83 3.67 -4.10 -6.80
C ARG A 83 3.10 -4.19 -5.40
N GLY A 84 3.26 -5.34 -4.78
CA GLY A 84 2.78 -5.57 -3.43
C GLY A 84 3.11 -6.96 -2.92
N TYR A 85 2.33 -7.39 -1.96
CA TYR A 85 2.44 -8.70 -1.35
C TYR A 85 1.07 -9.18 -0.85
N PHE A 86 0.95 -10.46 -0.59
CA PHE A 86 -0.28 -11.06 -0.11
C PHE A 86 -0.34 -11.01 1.43
N LEU A 87 -1.51 -10.67 1.95
CA LEU A 87 -1.88 -10.93 3.33
C LEU A 87 -2.76 -12.17 3.31
N VAL A 88 -2.47 -13.16 4.15
CA VAL A 88 -3.14 -14.46 4.14
C VAL A 88 -3.66 -14.77 5.54
N THR A 89 -4.97 -15.00 5.66
CA THR A 89 -5.61 -15.36 6.94
C THR A 89 -5.33 -16.80 7.32
N LYS A 90 -5.64 -17.18 8.55
CA LYS A 90 -5.58 -18.58 9.02
C LYS A 90 -6.56 -19.49 8.27
N SER A 91 -7.67 -18.94 7.75
CA SER A 91 -8.62 -19.69 6.90
C SER A 91 -8.15 -19.90 5.46
N GLY A 92 -7.07 -19.23 5.05
CA GLY A 92 -6.56 -19.27 3.69
C GLY A 92 -7.11 -18.17 2.77
N ASP A 93 -7.99 -17.30 3.28
CA ASP A 93 -8.43 -16.12 2.55
C ASP A 93 -7.25 -15.18 2.37
N TRP A 94 -7.24 -14.44 1.27
CA TRP A 94 -6.13 -13.54 0.99
C TRP A 94 -6.57 -12.23 0.34
N VAL A 95 -5.75 -11.21 0.54
CA VAL A 95 -5.83 -9.93 -0.17
C VAL A 95 -4.45 -9.52 -0.65
N PHE A 96 -4.38 -8.88 -1.81
CA PHE A 96 -3.13 -8.32 -2.31
C PHE A 96 -3.00 -6.87 -1.85
N ARG A 97 -1.99 -6.61 -1.00
CA ARG A 97 -1.70 -5.27 -0.54
C ARG A 97 -0.79 -4.55 -1.53
N VAL A 98 -1.34 -3.54 -2.20
CA VAL A 98 -0.59 -2.70 -3.15
C VAL A 98 0.34 -1.76 -2.40
N VAL A 99 1.65 -1.85 -2.67
CA VAL A 99 2.69 -0.95 -2.15
C VAL A 99 3.06 0.09 -3.19
N GLY A 100 3.24 -0.33 -4.45
CA GLY A 100 3.55 0.55 -5.58
C GLY A 100 2.49 0.49 -6.68
N GLY A 101 2.28 1.59 -7.40
CA GLY A 101 1.30 1.66 -8.49
C GLY A 101 -0.14 1.89 -8.05
N LYS A 102 -0.37 2.47 -6.87
CA LYS A 102 -1.71 2.71 -6.29
C LYS A 102 -2.65 3.49 -7.22
N HIS A 103 -2.18 4.57 -7.86
CA HIS A 103 -2.99 5.32 -8.83
C HIS A 103 -3.44 4.43 -9.99
N ARG A 104 -2.53 3.61 -10.51
CA ARG A 104 -2.83 2.69 -11.62
C ARG A 104 -3.90 1.68 -11.23
N VAL A 105 -3.76 1.04 -10.07
CA VAL A 105 -4.78 0.10 -9.58
C VAL A 105 -6.12 0.80 -9.43
N ALA A 106 -6.17 1.95 -8.76
CA ALA A 106 -7.40 2.71 -8.57
C ALA A 106 -8.06 3.07 -9.91
N THR A 107 -7.26 3.48 -10.90
CA THR A 107 -7.76 3.81 -12.24
C THR A 107 -8.28 2.58 -12.98
N LEU A 108 -7.55 1.45 -12.93
CA LEU A 108 -7.99 0.22 -13.60
C LEU A 108 -9.29 -0.31 -13.01
N VAL A 109 -9.41 -0.28 -11.68
CA VAL A 109 -10.67 -0.64 -10.99
C VAL A 109 -11.81 0.30 -11.40
N TRP A 110 -11.55 1.61 -11.47
CA TRP A 110 -12.54 2.59 -11.94
C TRP A 110 -12.99 2.32 -13.38
N LEU A 111 -12.07 1.90 -14.24
CA LEU A 111 -12.36 1.52 -15.62
C LEU A 111 -13.02 0.13 -15.77
N GLY A 112 -13.35 -0.53 -14.67
CA GLY A 112 -14.05 -1.81 -14.66
C GLY A 112 -13.18 -3.04 -14.92
N TRP A 113 -11.87 -2.93 -14.74
CA TRP A 113 -10.99 -4.09 -14.85
C TRP A 113 -11.20 -5.06 -13.69
N GLU A 114 -11.60 -6.26 -14.00
CA GLU A 114 -11.81 -7.33 -13.01
C GLU A 114 -10.49 -8.04 -12.65
N ASN A 115 -9.56 -8.10 -13.57
CA ASN A 115 -8.28 -8.77 -13.42
C ASN A 115 -7.14 -7.81 -13.70
N ILE A 116 -6.33 -7.54 -12.69
CA ILE A 116 -5.19 -6.63 -12.78
C ILE A 116 -3.91 -7.44 -12.53
N PRO A 117 -3.01 -7.56 -13.52
CA PRO A 117 -1.76 -8.24 -13.31
C PRO A 117 -0.87 -7.44 -12.34
N VAL A 118 -0.31 -8.15 -11.36
CA VAL A 118 0.53 -7.58 -10.31
C VAL A 118 1.83 -8.35 -10.18
N CYS A 119 2.83 -7.75 -9.54
CA CYS A 119 4.04 -8.48 -9.16
C CYS A 119 4.36 -8.30 -7.67
N CYS A 120 5.08 -9.24 -7.11
CA CYS A 120 5.53 -9.12 -5.72
C CYS A 120 6.61 -8.04 -5.60
N GLU A 121 6.54 -7.25 -4.50
CA GLU A 121 7.57 -6.29 -4.16
C GLU A 121 8.86 -7.01 -3.76
N PRO A 122 10.00 -6.76 -4.42
CA PRO A 122 11.23 -7.53 -4.19
C PRO A 122 11.76 -7.46 -2.75
N ASN A 123 11.53 -6.34 -2.08
CA ASN A 123 12.06 -6.07 -0.73
C ASN A 123 11.12 -6.51 0.40
N PHE A 124 10.04 -7.21 0.06
CA PHE A 124 9.06 -7.70 1.03
C PHE A 124 8.88 -9.23 0.90
N PRO A 125 8.51 -9.91 1.98
CA PRO A 125 7.99 -11.27 1.89
C PRO A 125 6.82 -11.30 0.90
N LYS A 126 6.74 -12.33 0.07
CA LYS A 126 5.64 -12.48 -0.90
C LYS A 126 4.30 -12.63 -0.22
N CYS A 127 4.29 -13.26 0.95
CA CYS A 127 3.11 -13.49 1.77
C CYS A 127 3.41 -13.12 3.22
N ILE A 128 2.43 -12.49 3.86
CA ILE A 128 2.38 -12.24 5.30
C ILE A 128 1.25 -13.08 5.86
N PHE A 129 1.56 -14.02 6.72
CA PHE A 129 0.58 -14.96 7.26
C PHE A 129 0.10 -14.49 8.65
N GLU A 130 -1.23 -14.44 8.84
CA GLU A 130 -1.83 -14.17 10.15
C GLU A 130 -1.33 -15.14 11.21
N ALA A 131 -1.07 -16.39 10.84
CA ALA A 131 -0.57 -17.41 11.75
C ALA A 131 0.79 -17.06 12.39
N GLU A 132 1.54 -16.16 11.75
CA GLU A 132 2.88 -15.74 12.19
C GLU A 132 2.88 -14.45 13.02
N ILE A 133 1.72 -13.96 13.44
CA ILE A 133 1.57 -12.67 14.12
C ILE A 133 2.54 -12.46 15.28
N LYS A 134 2.81 -13.50 16.05
CA LYS A 134 3.77 -13.48 17.18
C LYS A 134 5.21 -13.19 16.76
N ASN A 135 5.52 -13.49 15.50
CA ASN A 135 6.85 -13.35 14.92
C ASN A 135 6.99 -12.06 14.10
N TRP A 136 5.92 -11.27 13.96
CA TRP A 136 6.02 -10.03 13.21
C TRP A 136 6.93 -9.03 13.93
N PRO A 137 7.78 -8.33 13.19
CA PRO A 137 8.79 -7.45 13.77
C PRO A 137 8.25 -6.45 14.77
N GLY A 138 7.14 -5.81 14.47
CA GLY A 138 6.51 -4.82 15.37
C GLY A 138 5.92 -5.43 16.62
N VAL A 139 5.56 -6.73 16.61
CA VAL A 139 5.10 -7.45 17.81
C VAL A 139 6.30 -7.90 18.63
N VAL A 140 7.34 -8.42 17.98
CA VAL A 140 8.58 -8.83 18.65
C VAL A 140 9.29 -7.65 19.31
N SER A 141 9.27 -6.47 18.70
CA SER A 141 9.84 -5.25 19.27
C SER A 141 9.02 -4.65 20.42
N GLY A 142 7.77 -5.10 20.59
CA GLY A 142 6.84 -4.54 21.57
C GLY A 142 6.17 -3.23 21.15
N GLU A 143 6.31 -2.82 19.88
CA GLU A 143 5.60 -1.67 19.32
C GLU A 143 4.10 -1.91 19.20
N TYR A 144 3.72 -3.17 18.97
CA TYR A 144 2.34 -3.62 18.87
C TYR A 144 2.08 -4.79 19.80
N THR A 145 0.89 -4.85 20.39
CA THR A 145 0.38 -6.09 20.93
C THR A 145 -0.07 -7.02 19.79
N GLU A 146 -0.19 -8.32 20.05
CA GLU A 146 -0.76 -9.26 19.06
C GLU A 146 -2.17 -8.83 18.64
N GLU A 147 -2.96 -8.32 19.58
CA GLU A 147 -4.33 -7.86 19.36
C GLU A 147 -4.38 -6.65 18.45
N ASP A 148 -3.55 -5.63 18.69
CA ASP A 148 -3.47 -4.46 17.83
C ASP A 148 -2.97 -4.81 16.43
N ALA A 149 -1.94 -5.64 16.35
CA ALA A 149 -1.40 -6.11 15.08
C ALA A 149 -2.45 -6.88 14.27
N LYS A 150 -3.27 -7.71 14.97
CA LYS A 150 -4.38 -8.42 14.35
C LYS A 150 -5.48 -7.46 13.86
N LEU A 151 -5.87 -6.49 14.65
CA LEU A 151 -6.86 -5.48 14.26
C LEU A 151 -6.45 -4.74 12.98
N ILE A 152 -5.16 -4.39 12.88
CA ILE A 152 -4.61 -3.76 11.68
C ILE A 152 -4.68 -4.71 10.49
N PHE A 153 -4.28 -5.96 10.68
CA PHE A 153 -4.32 -6.98 9.64
C PHE A 153 -5.75 -7.20 9.13
N ASP A 154 -6.70 -7.41 10.03
CA ASP A 154 -8.11 -7.64 9.70
C ASP A 154 -8.75 -6.47 8.95
N SER A 155 -8.25 -5.24 9.16
CA SER A 155 -8.77 -4.06 8.48
C SER A 155 -8.63 -4.13 6.95
N TYR A 156 -7.65 -4.87 6.45
CA TYR A 156 -7.45 -5.08 5.01
C TYR A 156 -8.48 -6.03 4.39
N PHE A 157 -9.20 -6.81 5.20
CA PHE A 157 -10.20 -7.77 4.74
C PHE A 157 -11.63 -7.24 4.85
N ARG A 158 -11.87 -6.20 5.67
CA ARG A 158 -13.22 -5.66 5.92
C ARG A 158 -13.83 -4.99 4.70
N ASP A 159 -13.02 -4.33 3.88
CA ASP A 159 -13.44 -3.56 2.70
C ASP A 159 -13.04 -4.23 1.39
N ALA A 160 -12.71 -5.51 1.40
CA ALA A 160 -12.30 -6.26 0.22
C ALA A 160 -13.49 -6.59 -0.70
N SER A 161 -14.31 -5.58 -1.03
CA SER A 161 -15.36 -5.68 -2.04
C SER A 161 -14.80 -5.79 -3.47
N VAL A 162 -13.52 -5.46 -3.66
CA VAL A 162 -12.80 -5.62 -4.92
C VAL A 162 -11.75 -6.72 -4.74
N LYS A 163 -12.05 -7.90 -5.21
CA LYS A 163 -11.04 -8.96 -5.36
C LYS A 163 -10.18 -8.61 -6.56
N LEU A 164 -8.97 -8.16 -6.32
CA LEU A 164 -7.95 -8.04 -7.36
C LEU A 164 -7.38 -9.45 -7.60
N TRP A 165 -7.63 -9.98 -8.77
CA TRP A 165 -7.10 -11.28 -9.22
C TRP A 165 -5.83 -11.10 -10.03
#